data_3af0f4baad0b116b5b0c118f1875095f
#
_entry.id   3af0f4baad0b116b5b0c118f1875095f
#
_cell.length_a   1.000
_cell.length_b   1.000
_cell.length_c   1.000
_cell.angle_alpha   90.00
_cell.angle_beta   90.00
_cell.angle_gamma   90.00
#
_symmetry.space_group_name_H-M   'P 1'
#
loop_
_entity.id
_entity.type
_entity.pdbx_description
1 polymer ?
#
loop_
_entity_poly.entity_id
_entity_poly.type
_entity_poly.pdbx_seq_one_letter_code
_entity_poly.pdbx_strand_id
1 'polypeptide(L)'
;LEGLTFAAGSRLDIEMLVISAGIRPRDELGKGAALQVHPRGGILVDNYLRTEDENIFAIGEAAVHNNMVYGLVAPGYEMAESVARQITGDDSKQFSGFDMSTKLKLIGVDVGSFGDPFGESAPSIPIAFKDKRKGTYKRINISEDGKYLLGGILIGDFEPADAG
;
A
#
# COMPACT_ATOMS: atom_id res chain seq x y z
N LEU A 1 9.92 5.77 -29.76
CA LEU A 1 10.24 4.47 -29.14
C LEU A 1 10.12 3.41 -30.24
N GLU A 2 11.20 2.70 -30.55
CA GLU A 2 11.21 1.75 -31.67
C GLU A 2 11.27 0.28 -31.21
N GLY A 3 11.58 0.05 -29.93
CA GLY A 3 11.68 -1.30 -29.40
C GLY A 3 12.26 -1.37 -27.99
N LEU A 4 12.17 -2.55 -27.40
CA LEU A 4 12.75 -2.94 -26.13
C LEU A 4 13.84 -3.98 -26.35
N THR A 5 15.00 -3.80 -25.71
CA THR A 5 16.05 -4.82 -25.64
C THR A 5 16.12 -5.35 -24.20
N PHE A 6 15.96 -6.64 -24.04
CA PHE A 6 16.05 -7.31 -22.75
C PHE A 6 17.50 -7.61 -22.39
N ALA A 7 17.81 -7.74 -21.09
CA ALA A 7 19.14 -8.07 -20.61
C ALA A 7 19.72 -9.37 -21.20
N ALA A 8 18.83 -10.30 -21.60
CA ALA A 8 19.21 -11.55 -22.30
C ALA A 8 19.52 -11.37 -23.79
N GLY A 9 19.51 -10.13 -24.30
CA GLY A 9 19.84 -9.79 -25.69
C GLY A 9 18.69 -9.91 -26.69
N SER A 10 17.52 -10.42 -26.30
CA SER A 10 16.33 -10.44 -27.17
C SER A 10 15.76 -9.04 -27.35
N ARG A 11 15.17 -8.76 -28.51
CA ARG A 11 14.52 -7.49 -28.85
C ARG A 11 13.05 -7.72 -29.15
N LEU A 12 12.21 -6.76 -28.73
CA LEU A 12 10.80 -6.66 -29.08
C LEU A 12 10.54 -5.28 -29.67
N ASP A 13 10.07 -5.24 -30.91
CA ASP A 13 9.67 -3.97 -31.54
C ASP A 13 8.31 -3.55 -30.98
N ILE A 14 8.22 -2.30 -30.52
CA ILE A 14 7.02 -1.72 -29.91
C ILE A 14 6.91 -0.25 -30.25
N GLU A 15 5.67 0.25 -30.33
CA GLU A 15 5.37 1.67 -30.48
C GLU A 15 5.03 2.34 -29.14
N MET A 16 4.59 1.56 -28.16
CA MET A 16 4.23 2.04 -26.83
C MET A 16 4.75 1.09 -25.76
N LEU A 17 5.22 1.65 -24.65
CA LEU A 17 5.58 0.93 -23.43
C LEU A 17 4.78 1.48 -22.26
N VAL A 18 4.03 0.61 -21.58
CA VAL A 18 3.37 0.92 -20.30
C VAL A 18 4.14 0.28 -19.18
N ILE A 19 4.65 1.10 -18.25
CA ILE A 19 5.38 0.63 -17.07
C ILE A 19 4.44 0.74 -15.85
N SER A 20 4.11 -0.41 -15.25
CA SER A 20 3.31 -0.52 -14.04
C SER A 20 4.00 -1.47 -13.06
N ALA A 21 5.10 -0.99 -12.47
CA ALA A 21 6.03 -1.80 -11.66
C ALA A 21 6.03 -1.39 -10.17
N GLY A 22 4.89 -0.89 -9.68
CA GLY A 22 4.75 -0.41 -8.31
C GLY A 22 5.30 1.00 -8.10
N ILE A 23 5.42 1.39 -6.85
CA ILE A 23 5.88 2.72 -6.42
C ILE A 23 7.26 2.63 -5.78
N ARG A 24 7.99 3.73 -5.84
CA ARG A 24 9.23 3.94 -5.08
C ARG A 24 9.14 5.29 -4.40
N PRO A 25 9.22 5.33 -3.06
CA PRO A 25 9.22 6.58 -2.32
C PRO A 25 10.32 7.55 -2.80
N ARG A 26 9.98 8.83 -2.90
CA ARG A 26 10.92 9.89 -3.21
C ARG A 26 11.59 10.35 -1.92
N ASP A 27 12.80 9.88 -1.68
CA ASP A 27 13.55 10.10 -0.43
C ASP A 27 14.86 10.90 -0.61
N GLU A 28 15.05 11.48 -1.79
CA GLU A 28 16.28 12.20 -2.13
C GLU A 28 16.55 13.38 -1.18
N LEU A 29 15.49 14.10 -0.77
CA LEU A 29 15.61 15.19 0.20
C LEU A 29 16.04 14.68 1.58
N GLY A 30 15.44 13.57 2.04
CA GLY A 30 15.83 12.94 3.30
C GLY A 30 17.27 12.49 3.30
N LYS A 31 17.72 11.83 2.23
CA LYS A 31 19.13 11.45 2.05
C LYS A 31 20.06 12.66 2.02
N GLY A 32 19.66 13.73 1.33
CA GLY A 32 20.43 14.99 1.27
C GLY A 32 20.54 15.68 2.63
N ALA A 33 19.57 15.51 3.50
CA ALA A 33 19.57 15.99 4.88
C ALA A 33 20.19 14.99 5.89
N ALA A 34 20.75 13.88 5.41
CA ALA A 34 21.31 12.79 6.20
C ALA A 34 20.29 12.10 7.16
N LEU A 35 19.00 12.15 6.82
CA LEU A 35 17.94 11.46 7.58
C LEU A 35 17.97 9.95 7.31
N GLN A 36 17.45 9.20 8.28
CA GLN A 36 17.30 7.75 8.16
C GLN A 36 16.25 7.42 7.10
N VAL A 37 16.64 6.55 6.17
CA VAL A 37 15.76 6.07 5.12
C VAL A 37 15.68 4.55 5.14
N HIS A 38 14.53 4.03 4.76
CA HIS A 38 14.30 2.59 4.66
C HIS A 38 15.12 2.00 3.49
N PRO A 39 15.66 0.77 3.57
CA PRO A 39 16.44 0.15 2.49
C PRO A 39 15.72 0.09 1.14
N ARG A 40 14.38 -0.01 1.14
CA ARG A 40 13.55 0.01 -0.08
C ARG A 40 13.12 1.40 -0.52
N GLY A 41 13.63 2.45 0.14
CA GLY A 41 13.27 3.85 -0.06
C GLY A 41 12.23 4.35 0.93
N GLY A 42 12.20 5.68 1.14
CA GLY A 42 11.30 6.40 2.03
C GLY A 42 11.94 6.77 3.38
N ILE A 43 11.53 7.90 3.91
CA ILE A 43 12.05 8.49 5.14
C ILE A 43 11.38 7.81 6.33
N LEU A 44 12.16 7.30 7.28
CA LEU A 44 11.64 6.65 8.48
C LEU A 44 11.02 7.69 9.42
N VAL A 45 9.83 7.37 9.94
CA VAL A 45 9.12 8.23 10.89
C VAL A 45 8.53 7.42 12.04
N ASP A 46 8.36 8.08 13.17
CA ASP A 46 7.65 7.56 14.35
C ASP A 46 6.12 7.72 14.23
N ASN A 47 5.38 7.41 15.30
CA ASN A 47 3.92 7.56 15.33
C ASN A 47 3.45 9.01 15.29
N TYR A 48 4.34 9.96 15.53
CA TYR A 48 4.09 11.39 15.37
C TYR A 48 4.51 11.92 14.00
N LEU A 49 4.95 11.00 13.10
CA LEU A 49 5.44 11.32 11.77
C LEU A 49 6.71 12.19 11.78
N ARG A 50 7.45 12.19 12.91
CA ARG A 50 8.75 12.83 13.07
C ARG A 50 9.83 11.89 12.58
N THR A 51 10.82 12.45 11.95
CA THR A 51 12.08 11.75 11.68
C THR A 51 12.93 11.67 12.96
N GLU A 52 14.16 11.17 12.88
CA GLU A 52 15.11 11.27 14.01
C GLU A 52 15.51 12.70 14.35
N ASP A 53 15.31 13.66 13.44
CA ASP A 53 15.34 15.09 13.77
C ASP A 53 13.93 15.53 14.16
N GLU A 54 13.74 15.92 15.42
CA GLU A 54 12.45 16.30 16.00
C GLU A 54 11.77 17.50 15.32
N ASN A 55 12.52 18.28 14.54
CA ASN A 55 12.02 19.46 13.80
C ASN A 55 11.61 19.11 12.35
N ILE A 56 11.82 17.85 11.92
CA ILE A 56 11.51 17.40 10.56
C ILE A 56 10.45 16.31 10.58
N PHE A 57 9.40 16.54 9.82
CA PHE A 57 8.32 15.59 9.58
C PHE A 57 8.39 15.05 8.15
N ALA A 58 7.97 13.79 7.95
CA ALA A 58 7.72 13.25 6.63
C ALA A 58 6.32 12.63 6.57
N ILE A 59 5.59 12.89 5.49
CA ILE A 59 4.21 12.43 5.28
C ILE A 59 3.99 11.92 3.86
N GLY A 60 2.90 11.19 3.64
CA GLY A 60 2.51 10.65 2.34
C GLY A 60 3.45 9.55 1.86
N GLU A 61 3.58 9.41 0.54
CA GLU A 61 4.38 8.33 -0.06
C GLU A 61 5.90 8.45 0.20
N ALA A 62 6.40 9.60 0.63
CA ALA A 62 7.79 9.77 0.99
C ALA A 62 8.13 9.18 2.37
N ALA A 63 7.13 8.98 3.23
CA ALA A 63 7.30 8.47 4.59
C ALA A 63 7.18 6.95 4.67
N VAL A 64 7.94 6.36 5.59
CA VAL A 64 7.79 4.95 6.01
C VAL A 64 7.46 4.92 7.49
N HIS A 65 6.24 4.52 7.80
CA HIS A 65 5.75 4.34 9.15
C HIS A 65 5.51 2.85 9.44
N ASN A 66 6.11 2.31 10.49
CA ASN A 66 6.01 0.90 10.85
C ASN A 66 6.33 -0.06 9.68
N ASN A 67 7.41 0.23 8.93
CA ASN A 67 7.85 -0.50 7.74
C ASN A 67 6.86 -0.48 6.55
N MET A 68 5.83 0.36 6.60
CA MET A 68 4.82 0.47 5.55
C MET A 68 4.92 1.80 4.82
N VAL A 69 4.84 1.75 3.49
CA VAL A 69 4.64 2.90 2.60
C VAL A 69 3.17 2.93 2.20
N TYR A 70 2.51 4.05 2.42
CA TYR A 70 1.10 4.23 2.08
C TYR A 70 0.98 4.85 0.69
N GLY A 71 0.80 4.01 -0.33
CA GLY A 71 0.71 4.41 -1.75
C GLY A 71 -0.66 4.95 -2.18
N LEU A 72 -1.44 5.50 -1.26
CA LEU A 72 -2.75 6.12 -1.51
C LEU A 72 -2.76 7.55 -1.00
N VAL A 73 -3.68 8.37 -1.54
CA VAL A 73 -3.80 9.77 -1.15
C VAL A 73 -4.41 9.95 0.25
N ALA A 74 -5.41 9.13 0.60
CA ALA A 74 -6.13 9.26 1.86
C ALA A 74 -5.26 9.14 3.12
N PRO A 75 -4.33 8.18 3.25
CA PRO A 75 -3.39 8.15 4.37
C PRO A 75 -2.56 9.43 4.48
N GLY A 76 -2.16 10.03 3.35
CA GLY A 76 -1.41 11.28 3.34
C GLY A 76 -2.18 12.45 3.96
N TYR A 77 -3.49 12.52 3.78
CA TYR A 77 -4.32 13.53 4.43
C TYR A 77 -4.41 13.32 5.94
N GLU A 78 -4.55 12.07 6.41
CA GLU A 78 -4.54 11.79 7.85
C GLU A 78 -3.19 12.11 8.50
N MET A 79 -2.11 11.77 7.81
CA MET A 79 -0.76 12.15 8.24
C MET A 79 -0.62 13.67 8.33
N ALA A 80 -1.10 14.42 7.32
CA ALA A 80 -1.05 15.87 7.30
C ALA A 80 -1.85 16.49 8.45
N GLU A 81 -3.03 15.94 8.76
CA GLU A 81 -3.83 16.40 9.90
C GLU A 81 -3.10 16.16 11.23
N SER A 82 -2.47 14.98 11.41
CA SER A 82 -1.70 14.66 12.61
C SER A 82 -0.54 15.64 12.81
N VAL A 83 0.23 15.93 11.75
CA VAL A 83 1.35 16.88 11.81
C VAL A 83 0.87 18.31 12.04
N ALA A 84 -0.22 18.74 11.36
CA ALA A 84 -0.77 20.08 11.54
C ALA A 84 -1.19 20.34 13.00
N ARG A 85 -1.80 19.37 13.66
CA ARG A 85 -2.15 19.45 15.09
C ARG A 85 -0.91 19.63 15.95
N GLN A 86 0.13 18.83 15.74
CA GLN A 86 1.37 18.93 16.51
C GLN A 86 2.04 20.31 16.34
N ILE A 87 2.10 20.85 15.13
CA ILE A 87 2.65 22.18 14.87
C ILE A 87 1.87 23.26 15.62
N THR A 88 0.58 23.05 15.85
CA THR A 88 -0.28 23.98 16.61
C THR A 88 -0.31 23.71 18.11
N GLY A 89 0.49 22.75 18.61
CA GLY A 89 0.62 22.44 20.03
C GLY A 89 -0.36 21.38 20.56
N ASP A 90 -1.02 20.65 19.67
CA ASP A 90 -1.90 19.52 20.02
C ASP A 90 -1.25 18.18 19.64
N ASP A 91 -0.53 17.56 20.57
CA ASP A 91 0.13 16.26 20.39
C ASP A 91 -0.81 15.07 20.67
N SER A 92 -2.11 15.28 20.80
CA SER A 92 -3.07 14.25 21.18
C SER A 92 -3.30 13.20 20.08
N LYS A 93 -3.07 13.55 18.81
CA LYS A 93 -3.31 12.67 17.67
C LYS A 93 -2.00 12.08 17.14
N GLN A 94 -1.83 10.78 17.33
CA GLN A 94 -0.81 9.98 16.66
C GLN A 94 -1.36 9.35 15.39
N PHE A 95 -0.49 9.13 14.43
CA PHE A 95 -0.81 8.30 13.27
C PHE A 95 -0.60 6.83 13.65
N SER A 96 -1.67 6.05 13.69
CA SER A 96 -1.64 4.62 14.07
C SER A 96 -1.65 3.67 12.87
N GLY A 97 -1.50 4.20 11.67
CA GLY A 97 -1.66 3.48 10.41
C GLY A 97 -2.98 3.85 9.72
N PHE A 98 -3.19 3.27 8.55
CA PHE A 98 -4.37 3.52 7.72
C PHE A 98 -4.88 2.19 7.15
N ASP A 99 -6.18 2.03 7.06
CA ASP A 99 -6.78 0.91 6.38
C ASP A 99 -6.58 1.05 4.87
N MET A 100 -5.75 0.17 4.31
CA MET A 100 -5.42 0.14 2.89
C MET A 100 -6.45 -0.63 2.05
N SER A 101 -7.64 -0.87 2.57
CA SER A 101 -8.74 -1.48 1.83
C SER A 101 -9.04 -0.68 0.57
N THR A 102 -9.22 -1.37 -0.53
CA THR A 102 -9.48 -0.75 -1.84
C THR A 102 -10.67 -1.39 -2.52
N LYS A 103 -11.43 -0.55 -3.23
CA LYS A 103 -12.47 -0.99 -4.15
C LYS A 103 -12.26 -0.28 -5.47
N LEU A 104 -12.00 -1.05 -6.51
CA LEU A 104 -11.72 -0.56 -7.86
C LEU A 104 -12.68 -1.22 -8.85
N LYS A 105 -13.05 -0.49 -9.89
CA LYS A 105 -13.70 -1.05 -11.07
C LYS A 105 -12.76 -0.89 -12.25
N LEU A 106 -12.14 -1.99 -12.68
CA LEU A 106 -11.16 -2.01 -13.75
C LEU A 106 -11.74 -2.71 -14.97
N ILE A 107 -11.92 -1.96 -16.08
CA ILE A 107 -12.41 -2.51 -17.36
C ILE A 107 -13.71 -3.32 -17.16
N GLY A 108 -14.63 -2.82 -16.33
CA GLY A 108 -15.90 -3.49 -16.05
C GLY A 108 -15.84 -4.64 -15.03
N VAL A 109 -14.67 -4.91 -14.45
CA VAL A 109 -14.51 -5.93 -13.40
C VAL A 109 -14.35 -5.23 -12.05
N ASP A 110 -15.18 -5.60 -11.08
CA ASP A 110 -15.04 -5.14 -9.70
C ASP A 110 -13.89 -5.88 -9.01
N VAL A 111 -13.03 -5.13 -8.32
CA VAL A 111 -11.91 -5.65 -7.54
C VAL A 111 -11.94 -4.99 -6.17
N GLY A 112 -12.01 -5.79 -5.11
CA GLY A 112 -11.92 -5.33 -3.73
C GLY A 112 -10.81 -6.06 -2.99
N SER A 113 -10.14 -5.37 -2.08
CA SER A 113 -9.19 -5.98 -1.15
C SER A 113 -9.26 -5.29 0.20
N PHE A 114 -9.01 -6.02 1.27
CA PHE A 114 -8.98 -5.52 2.64
C PHE A 114 -7.97 -6.29 3.50
N GLY A 115 -7.49 -5.67 4.55
CA GLY A 115 -6.54 -6.23 5.50
C GLY A 115 -5.27 -6.76 4.83
N ASP A 116 -4.89 -8.00 5.13
CA ASP A 116 -3.79 -8.73 4.50
C ASP A 116 -4.30 -9.67 3.39
N PRO A 117 -4.51 -9.18 2.17
CA PRO A 117 -5.15 -9.97 1.10
C PRO A 117 -4.28 -11.12 0.58
N PHE A 118 -2.97 -11.06 0.80
CA PHE A 118 -2.03 -12.07 0.35
C PHE A 118 -1.59 -13.04 1.44
N GLY A 119 -1.86 -12.74 2.73
CA GLY A 119 -1.48 -13.56 3.87
C GLY A 119 0.04 -13.53 4.11
N GLU A 120 0.65 -12.34 3.95
CA GLU A 120 2.10 -12.14 4.09
C GLU A 120 2.50 -11.53 5.44
N SER A 121 1.55 -10.92 6.14
CA SER A 121 1.81 -10.22 7.41
C SER A 121 1.88 -11.15 8.62
N ALA A 122 1.17 -12.29 8.56
CA ALA A 122 1.16 -13.29 9.64
C ALA A 122 0.85 -14.69 9.07
N PRO A 123 1.20 -15.77 9.79
CA PRO A 123 0.76 -17.12 9.45
C PRO A 123 -0.75 -17.21 9.30
N SER A 124 -1.22 -17.73 8.16
CA SER A 124 -2.64 -17.69 7.81
C SER A 124 -3.07 -18.90 7.01
N ILE A 125 -4.36 -19.22 7.10
CA ILE A 125 -5.01 -20.26 6.31
C ILE A 125 -5.80 -19.57 5.20
N PRO A 126 -5.43 -19.73 3.92
CA PRO A 126 -6.18 -19.17 2.81
C PRO A 126 -7.40 -20.04 2.49
N ILE A 127 -8.55 -19.40 2.32
CA ILE A 127 -9.77 -20.03 1.81
C ILE A 127 -10.12 -19.31 0.51
N ALA A 128 -10.18 -20.08 -0.61
CA ALA A 128 -10.42 -19.48 -1.91
C ALA A 128 -11.61 -20.15 -2.62
N PHE A 129 -12.41 -19.32 -3.29
CA PHE A 129 -13.48 -19.72 -4.17
C PHE A 129 -13.26 -19.15 -5.58
N LYS A 130 -13.45 -19.97 -6.61
CA LYS A 130 -13.30 -19.55 -8.00
C LYS A 130 -14.45 -20.10 -8.84
N ASP A 131 -15.21 -19.21 -9.47
CA ASP A 131 -16.21 -19.56 -10.48
C ASP A 131 -15.77 -19.02 -11.85
N LYS A 132 -15.31 -19.96 -12.71
CA LYS A 132 -14.83 -19.61 -14.05
C LYS A 132 -15.96 -19.16 -14.99
N ARG A 133 -17.22 -19.60 -14.76
CA ARG A 133 -18.38 -19.23 -15.60
C ARG A 133 -18.79 -17.80 -15.34
N LYS A 134 -18.78 -17.40 -14.07
CA LYS A 134 -19.13 -16.03 -13.64
C LYS A 134 -17.93 -15.09 -13.67
N GLY A 135 -16.70 -15.59 -13.89
CA GLY A 135 -15.49 -14.77 -13.81
C GLY A 135 -15.18 -14.27 -12.38
N THR A 136 -15.65 -14.98 -11.35
CA THR A 136 -15.55 -14.55 -9.95
C THR A 136 -14.42 -15.29 -9.24
N TYR A 137 -13.63 -14.55 -8.46
CA TYR A 137 -12.65 -15.09 -7.54
C TYR A 137 -12.76 -14.37 -6.20
N LYS A 138 -12.87 -15.15 -5.12
CA LYS A 138 -12.88 -14.66 -3.74
C LYS A 138 -11.84 -15.43 -2.94
N ARG A 139 -11.01 -14.74 -2.18
CA ARG A 139 -10.07 -15.31 -1.24
C ARG A 139 -10.14 -14.56 0.06
N ILE A 140 -10.18 -15.28 1.17
CA ILE A 140 -9.98 -14.73 2.51
C ILE A 140 -8.81 -15.44 3.16
N ASN A 141 -8.13 -14.73 4.05
CA ASN A 141 -7.08 -15.28 4.90
C ASN A 141 -7.56 -15.19 6.35
N ILE A 142 -7.57 -16.32 7.04
CA ILE A 142 -7.93 -16.42 8.46
C ILE A 142 -6.70 -16.79 9.27
N SER A 143 -6.68 -16.43 10.55
CA SER A 143 -5.62 -16.86 11.48
C SER A 143 -5.55 -18.38 11.58
N GLU A 144 -4.37 -18.94 11.94
CA GLU A 144 -4.18 -20.39 12.06
C GLU A 144 -5.12 -21.05 13.07
N ASP A 145 -5.53 -20.30 14.12
CA ASP A 145 -6.51 -20.76 15.11
C ASP A 145 -7.97 -20.61 14.65
N GLY A 146 -8.19 -20.07 13.44
CA GLY A 146 -9.51 -19.89 12.83
C GLY A 146 -10.38 -18.80 13.44
N LYS A 147 -9.85 -17.96 14.35
CA LYS A 147 -10.67 -16.99 15.09
C LYS A 147 -10.76 -15.61 14.44
N TYR A 148 -9.78 -15.24 13.63
CA TYR A 148 -9.68 -13.89 13.08
C TYR A 148 -9.62 -13.91 11.57
N LEU A 149 -10.40 -13.02 10.95
CA LEU A 149 -10.29 -12.68 9.54
C LEU A 149 -9.15 -11.68 9.38
N LEU A 150 -8.08 -12.07 8.68
CA LEU A 150 -6.89 -11.24 8.52
C LEU A 150 -6.96 -10.35 7.28
N GLY A 151 -7.65 -10.80 6.24
CA GLY A 151 -7.82 -10.03 5.02
C GLY A 151 -8.42 -10.85 3.89
N GLY A 152 -8.58 -10.20 2.73
CA GLY A 152 -9.10 -10.89 1.56
C GLY A 152 -9.04 -10.08 0.28
N ILE A 153 -9.31 -10.77 -0.83
CA ILE A 153 -9.44 -10.19 -2.16
C ILE A 153 -10.66 -10.77 -2.87
N LEU A 154 -11.42 -9.89 -3.53
CA LEU A 154 -12.62 -10.23 -4.28
C LEU A 154 -12.47 -9.69 -5.70
N ILE A 155 -12.74 -10.52 -6.69
CA ILE A 155 -12.69 -10.16 -8.11
C ILE A 155 -13.95 -10.66 -8.79
N GLY A 156 -14.58 -9.81 -9.61
CA GLY A 156 -15.85 -10.07 -10.28
C GLY A 156 -17.03 -9.46 -9.54
N ASP A 157 -18.26 -9.90 -9.86
CA ASP A 157 -19.45 -9.41 -9.19
C ASP A 157 -19.45 -9.78 -7.70
N PHE A 158 -19.50 -8.77 -6.85
CA PHE A 158 -19.73 -8.91 -5.42
C PHE A 158 -20.58 -7.76 -4.91
N GLU A 159 -21.54 -8.08 -4.06
CA GLU A 159 -22.37 -7.08 -3.39
C GLU A 159 -21.53 -6.36 -2.31
N PRO A 160 -21.87 -5.09 -1.98
CA PRO A 160 -21.19 -4.34 -0.93
C PRO A 160 -21.16 -5.05 0.44
N ALA A 161 -22.15 -5.91 0.71
CA ALA A 161 -22.20 -6.73 1.93
C ALA A 161 -21.10 -7.81 2.01
N ASP A 162 -20.45 -8.14 0.88
CA ASP A 162 -19.36 -9.10 0.85
C ASP A 162 -18.00 -8.48 1.26
N ALA A 163 -17.96 -7.15 1.44
CA ALA A 163 -16.74 -6.37 1.71
C ALA A 163 -16.72 -5.73 3.12
N GLY A 164 -17.66 -6.13 3.99
CA GLY A 164 -17.77 -5.64 5.37
C GLY A 164 -17.08 -6.51 6.40
#